data_058748e6857bfda13e907b37d48ead40
#
_entry.id   058748e6857bfda13e907b37d48ead40
#
_cell.length_a   1.000
_cell.length_b   1.000
_cell.length_c   1.000
_cell.angle_alpha   90.00
_cell.angle_beta   90.00
_cell.angle_gamma   90.00
#
_symmetry.space_group_name_H-M   'P 1'
#
loop_
_entity.id
_entity.type
_entity.pdbx_description
1 polymer ?
#
loop_
_entity_poly.entity_id
_entity_poly.type
_entity_poly.pdbx_seq_one_letter_code
_entity_poly.pdbx_strand_id
1 'polypeptide(L)'
;MICSVYRMHSDRQHSRQVSDRFFNHNTYASDTMKSFTRVLRPAVRRAQAVSAPRLSRTPVVQCARPLSTTSPRRDITDLPPTPITHFSEVETAMAETVQKFANDVILPKVRDMDEAEAMDPAIVEQLFEQGIMGVEIPEEYGGAGMNFTAAIVCIEELARIDPSVSVMVDVHNTLVNTAVIRWGSEALKKKYLPKLATNTVGSFCLSEPVSGSDAFALATRAVETENGYKINGSKMWITNSMEADFFIVFANVDPSKGYRGITAFIVEKGMKGFSIAKKEKKLGIKASSTCVLNFDDVEVPKENILGKVGEGYKYAIGILNEGRIGIGAQMTGLALGAWENAVKYVWNDRKQFGQLVGEFQGMQHQIAQSYTEIAAARALVYNAARKKEAGEDFVMDAAMAKLYASQVAGRVSGLAVEWMGGMGFVREGLAEKFFRDSKIGAIYEGTSNIQLNTIAKTLQKQYTA
;
A
#
# COMPACT_ATOMS: atom_id res chain seq x y z
N MET A 1 -32.90 33.31 25.91
CA MET A 1 -32.99 34.72 25.52
C MET A 1 -32.21 34.84 24.21
N ILE A 2 -32.71 35.10 23.06
CA ILE A 2 -33.87 35.81 22.55
C ILE A 2 -34.22 35.16 21.20
N CYS A 3 -35.48 34.77 21.02
CA CYS A 3 -36.15 34.54 19.74
C CYS A 3 -36.17 35.81 18.89
N SER A 4 -36.06 35.71 17.58
CA SER A 4 -36.73 36.66 16.70
C SER A 4 -37.23 35.97 15.44
N VAL A 5 -38.53 36.03 15.33
CA VAL A 5 -39.44 35.61 14.29
C VAL A 5 -39.41 36.64 13.16
N TYR A 6 -39.41 36.21 11.91
CA TYR A 6 -40.00 36.98 10.83
C TYR A 6 -40.92 36.10 9.97
N ARG A 7 -42.19 36.51 10.00
CA ARG A 7 -43.34 36.08 9.19
C ARG A 7 -43.64 37.22 8.24
N MET A 8 -43.99 36.93 6.98
CA MET A 8 -45.01 37.60 6.15
C MET A 8 -44.89 37.12 4.73
N HIS A 9 -45.82 36.69 4.16
CA HIS A 9 -47.12 36.86 3.51
C HIS A 9 -47.06 36.30 2.09
N SER A 10 -47.82 35.29 1.88
CA SER A 10 -48.98 35.09 0.98
C SER A 10 -49.00 35.88 -0.32
N ASP A 11 -49.04 35.15 -1.45
CA ASP A 11 -50.12 35.33 -2.38
C ASP A 11 -50.40 34.10 -3.25
N ARG A 12 -51.68 33.92 -3.48
CA ARG A 12 -52.36 32.79 -4.12
C ARG A 12 -52.39 32.96 -5.66
N GLN A 13 -52.62 31.84 -6.28
CA GLN A 13 -53.39 31.59 -7.50
C GLN A 13 -52.59 31.22 -8.77
N HIS A 14 -52.72 30.01 -9.18
CA HIS A 14 -53.40 29.41 -10.32
C HIS A 14 -52.86 27.99 -10.52
N SER A 15 -53.57 27.00 -10.15
CA SER A 15 -54.65 26.23 -10.71
C SER A 15 -54.29 25.38 -11.92
N ARG A 16 -54.50 24.09 -11.69
CA ARG A 16 -55.08 23.05 -12.55
C ARG A 16 -54.19 22.24 -13.47
N GLN A 17 -54.32 20.96 -13.20
CA GLN A 17 -54.39 19.83 -14.15
C GLN A 17 -53.04 19.24 -14.62
N VAL A 18 -52.64 18.15 -13.97
CA VAL A 18 -52.64 16.82 -14.57
C VAL A 18 -52.64 15.81 -13.44
N SER A 19 -53.81 15.26 -13.15
CA SER A 19 -54.05 14.06 -12.38
C SER A 19 -54.06 12.86 -13.32
N ASP A 20 -53.76 11.72 -12.74
CA ASP A 20 -54.16 10.40 -13.15
C ASP A 20 -53.46 9.79 -14.38
N ARG A 21 -52.50 8.98 -14.05
CA ARG A 21 -52.31 7.61 -14.59
C ARG A 21 -51.11 6.95 -13.94
N PHE A 22 -51.39 6.00 -13.07
CA PHE A 22 -50.66 4.76 -12.82
C PHE A 22 -50.96 4.22 -11.41
N PHE A 23 -52.23 3.80 -11.27
CA PHE A 23 -52.59 2.73 -10.32
C PHE A 23 -53.45 1.75 -11.10
N ASN A 24 -52.89 0.60 -11.42
CA ASN A 24 -53.54 -0.71 -11.44
C ASN A 24 -52.68 -1.69 -12.22
N HIS A 25 -52.07 -2.62 -11.46
CA HIS A 25 -52.04 -4.04 -11.83
C HIS A 25 -51.34 -4.81 -10.72
N ASN A 26 -52.17 -5.05 -9.72
CA ASN A 26 -51.99 -6.19 -8.82
C ASN A 26 -53.01 -7.22 -9.29
N THR A 27 -52.57 -8.31 -9.89
CA THR A 27 -53.22 -9.62 -9.95
C THR A 27 -52.41 -10.48 -10.93
N TYR A 28 -51.60 -11.37 -10.37
CA TYR A 28 -51.25 -12.71 -10.91
C TYR A 28 -50.17 -13.30 -10.00
N ALA A 29 -50.62 -13.92 -8.93
CA ALA A 29 -49.80 -14.84 -8.16
C ALA A 29 -50.75 -15.78 -7.41
N SER A 30 -51.23 -16.78 -8.07
CA SER A 30 -51.68 -18.04 -7.49
C SER A 30 -51.98 -19.00 -8.64
N ASP A 31 -51.06 -19.92 -8.81
CA ASP A 31 -51.28 -21.27 -9.37
C ASP A 31 -50.00 -21.75 -10.05
N THR A 32 -49.15 -22.36 -9.25
CA THR A 32 -48.26 -23.46 -9.70
C THR A 32 -47.44 -23.96 -8.50
N MET A 33 -48.17 -24.55 -7.55
CA MET A 33 -47.54 -25.34 -6.50
C MET A 33 -48.44 -26.57 -6.23
N LYS A 34 -48.47 -27.52 -7.17
CA LYS A 34 -48.92 -28.90 -6.96
C LYS A 34 -48.44 -29.75 -8.14
N SER A 35 -47.44 -30.52 -7.88
CA SER A 35 -47.11 -31.81 -8.51
C SER A 35 -45.62 -31.99 -8.70
N PHE A 36 -44.99 -32.64 -7.79
CA PHE A 36 -43.86 -33.57 -7.98
C PHE A 36 -43.54 -34.28 -6.67
N THR A 37 -44.48 -35.11 -6.26
CA THR A 37 -44.23 -36.19 -5.31
C THR A 37 -44.78 -37.46 -5.94
N ARG A 38 -43.93 -38.21 -6.63
CA ARG A 38 -44.10 -39.63 -6.86
C ARG A 38 -42.86 -40.31 -7.41
N VAL A 39 -42.42 -41.31 -6.67
CA VAL A 39 -41.76 -42.55 -7.15
C VAL A 39 -40.24 -42.51 -7.32
N LEU A 40 -39.60 -43.08 -6.35
CA LEU A 40 -38.49 -44.04 -6.53
C LEU A 40 -38.49 -45.05 -5.36
N ARG A 41 -39.05 -46.23 -5.61
CA ARG A 41 -38.77 -47.43 -4.79
C ARG A 41 -37.50 -48.10 -5.31
N PRO A 42 -36.62 -48.65 -4.46
CA PRO A 42 -35.43 -49.33 -4.92
C PRO A 42 -35.75 -50.77 -5.35
N ALA A 43 -35.37 -51.10 -6.58
CA ALA A 43 -35.34 -52.47 -7.09
C ALA A 43 -34.06 -53.17 -6.61
N VAL A 44 -34.18 -54.09 -5.67
CA VAL A 44 -33.16 -55.08 -5.34
C VAL A 44 -33.05 -56.07 -6.47
N ARG A 45 -31.98 -56.05 -7.25
CA ARG A 45 -31.57 -57.15 -8.15
C ARG A 45 -30.39 -57.89 -7.53
N ARG A 46 -30.63 -59.19 -7.27
CA ARG A 46 -29.61 -60.19 -6.95
C ARG A 46 -28.56 -60.22 -8.06
N ALA A 47 -27.31 -59.96 -7.72
CA ALA A 47 -26.18 -60.24 -8.57
C ALA A 47 -25.71 -61.69 -8.32
N GLN A 48 -25.74 -62.47 -9.38
CA GLN A 48 -25.12 -63.78 -9.45
C GLN A 48 -23.59 -63.63 -9.47
N ALA A 49 -22.95 -64.51 -8.70
CA ALA A 49 -21.50 -64.59 -8.64
C ALA A 49 -20.94 -65.08 -10.02
N VAL A 50 -20.12 -64.22 -10.64
CA VAL A 50 -19.28 -64.60 -11.76
C VAL A 50 -17.86 -64.75 -11.24
N SER A 51 -17.31 -65.96 -11.42
CA SER A 51 -15.94 -66.34 -11.03
C SER A 51 -14.90 -65.48 -11.75
N ALA A 52 -14.00 -64.86 -11.02
CA ALA A 52 -12.88 -64.12 -11.52
C ALA A 52 -11.76 -65.04 -12.08
N PRO A 53 -11.15 -64.68 -13.21
CA PRO A 53 -9.96 -65.39 -13.68
C PRO A 53 -8.73 -65.03 -12.85
N ARG A 54 -7.92 -66.06 -12.55
CA ARG A 54 -6.63 -65.95 -11.87
C ARG A 54 -5.69 -65.07 -12.72
N LEU A 55 -5.32 -63.87 -12.25
CA LEU A 55 -4.25 -63.08 -12.78
C LEU A 55 -2.90 -63.65 -12.32
N SER A 56 -2.06 -63.98 -13.26
CA SER A 56 -0.68 -64.39 -13.10
C SER A 56 0.14 -63.28 -12.44
N ARG A 57 0.91 -63.65 -11.41
CA ARG A 57 1.85 -62.77 -10.72
C ARG A 57 3.02 -62.46 -11.65
N THR A 58 3.10 -61.27 -12.17
CA THR A 58 4.34 -60.69 -12.71
C THR A 58 5.22 -60.26 -11.55
N PRO A 59 6.54 -60.49 -11.60
CA PRO A 59 7.43 -60.07 -10.53
C PRO A 59 7.56 -58.54 -10.52
N VAL A 60 7.30 -57.95 -9.37
CA VAL A 60 7.56 -56.53 -9.09
C VAL A 60 9.08 -56.35 -9.04
N VAL A 61 9.64 -55.74 -10.09
CA VAL A 61 11.02 -55.23 -10.05
C VAL A 61 11.08 -54.09 -9.07
N GLN A 62 11.60 -54.31 -7.88
CA GLN A 62 11.98 -53.26 -6.94
C GLN A 62 13.14 -52.50 -7.51
N CYS A 63 12.86 -51.38 -8.17
CA CYS A 63 13.85 -50.35 -8.47
C CYS A 63 14.09 -49.52 -7.22
N ALA A 64 14.86 -50.03 -6.26
CA ALA A 64 15.41 -49.24 -5.18
C ALA A 64 16.53 -48.36 -5.77
N ARG A 65 16.17 -47.14 -6.20
CA ARG A 65 17.18 -46.08 -6.34
C ARG A 65 17.44 -45.54 -4.93
N PRO A 66 18.67 -45.53 -4.43
CA PRO A 66 19.01 -44.84 -3.22
C PRO A 66 18.80 -43.34 -3.48
N LEU A 67 17.87 -42.72 -2.76
CA LEU A 67 17.81 -41.27 -2.60
C LEU A 67 19.10 -40.85 -1.89
N SER A 68 20.09 -40.41 -2.65
CA SER A 68 21.27 -39.76 -2.12
C SER A 68 20.82 -38.41 -1.51
N THR A 69 20.56 -38.45 -0.22
CA THR A 69 20.32 -37.25 0.60
C THR A 69 21.66 -36.81 1.16
N THR A 70 22.39 -36.05 0.37
CA THR A 70 23.51 -35.25 0.87
C THR A 70 23.40 -33.83 0.34
N SER A 71 22.31 -33.17 0.69
CA SER A 71 22.34 -31.72 0.93
C SER A 71 22.64 -31.59 2.42
N PRO A 72 23.60 -30.76 2.82
CA PRO A 72 23.77 -30.49 4.24
C PRO A 72 22.47 -29.87 4.74
N ARG A 73 21.73 -30.64 5.56
CA ARG A 73 20.70 -30.03 6.40
C ARG A 73 21.42 -28.96 7.21
N ARG A 74 21.14 -27.69 6.92
CA ARG A 74 21.33 -26.67 7.93
C ARG A 74 20.49 -27.14 9.11
N ASP A 75 21.15 -27.39 10.23
CA ASP A 75 20.48 -27.61 11.51
C ASP A 75 19.71 -26.32 11.84
N ILE A 76 18.43 -26.28 11.49
CA ILE A 76 17.47 -25.25 11.88
C ILE A 76 16.91 -25.64 13.26
N THR A 77 17.73 -26.21 14.13
CA THR A 77 17.20 -26.94 15.27
C THR A 77 17.29 -26.26 16.61
N ASP A 78 17.58 -24.99 16.74
CA ASP A 78 17.66 -24.43 18.11
C ASP A 78 16.89 -23.14 18.42
N LEU A 79 16.14 -22.61 17.47
CA LEU A 79 15.20 -21.52 17.78
C LEU A 79 13.76 -21.99 17.64
N PRO A 80 12.91 -21.82 18.67
CA PRO A 80 11.49 -22.09 18.53
C PRO A 80 10.96 -21.21 17.38
N PRO A 81 10.00 -21.73 16.56
CA PRO A 81 9.43 -20.96 15.47
C PRO A 81 8.83 -19.66 16.05
N THR A 82 9.41 -18.53 15.69
CA THR A 82 8.96 -17.23 16.16
C THR A 82 7.74 -16.81 15.33
N PRO A 83 6.65 -16.33 15.93
CA PRO A 83 5.52 -15.80 15.18
C PRO A 83 5.96 -14.71 14.20
N ILE A 84 5.35 -14.65 13.03
CA ILE A 84 5.71 -13.71 11.94
C ILE A 84 5.71 -12.24 12.41
N THR A 85 4.81 -11.91 13.33
CA THR A 85 4.67 -10.56 13.90
C THR A 85 5.43 -10.38 15.22
N HIS A 86 6.28 -11.32 15.58
CA HIS A 86 7.15 -11.18 16.74
C HIS A 86 8.39 -10.37 16.34
N PHE A 87 8.58 -9.25 16.99
CA PHE A 87 9.69 -8.35 16.72
C PHE A 87 10.92 -8.74 17.54
N SER A 88 12.10 -8.56 16.96
CA SER A 88 13.35 -8.57 17.68
C SER A 88 13.40 -7.41 18.70
N GLU A 89 14.33 -7.44 19.63
CA GLU A 89 14.52 -6.34 20.59
C GLU A 89 14.74 -5.00 19.88
N VAL A 90 15.53 -5.00 18.80
CA VAL A 90 15.81 -3.79 18.00
C VAL A 90 14.56 -3.27 17.29
N GLU A 91 13.79 -4.16 16.67
CA GLU A 91 12.54 -3.80 15.99
C GLU A 91 11.48 -3.31 17.01
N THR A 92 11.44 -3.90 18.20
CA THR A 92 10.56 -3.45 19.30
C THR A 92 10.94 -2.07 19.79
N ALA A 93 12.23 -1.82 20.04
CA ALA A 93 12.72 -0.50 20.45
C ALA A 93 12.44 0.56 19.38
N MET A 94 12.57 0.21 18.10
CA MET A 94 12.21 1.11 16.99
C MET A 94 10.70 1.39 17.00
N ALA A 95 9.84 0.37 17.14
CA ALA A 95 8.39 0.55 17.22
C ALA A 95 8.00 1.52 18.35
N GLU A 96 8.54 1.31 19.55
CA GLU A 96 8.28 2.16 20.71
C GLU A 96 8.75 3.61 20.49
N THR A 97 9.94 3.78 19.91
CA THR A 97 10.50 5.10 19.59
C THR A 97 9.63 5.85 18.59
N VAL A 98 9.27 5.20 17.47
CA VAL A 98 8.43 5.80 16.43
C VAL A 98 7.03 6.07 16.94
N GLN A 99 6.44 5.16 17.71
CA GLN A 99 5.12 5.33 18.31
C GLN A 99 5.09 6.54 19.26
N LYS A 100 6.13 6.68 20.09
CA LYS A 100 6.25 7.84 20.98
C LYS A 100 6.40 9.13 20.17
N PHE A 101 7.30 9.17 19.20
CA PHE A 101 7.50 10.32 18.33
C PHE A 101 6.20 10.70 17.59
N ALA A 102 5.49 9.72 17.02
CA ALA A 102 4.25 9.95 16.31
C ALA A 102 3.14 10.54 17.22
N ASN A 103 3.02 10.06 18.46
CA ASN A 103 2.03 10.59 19.40
C ASN A 103 2.41 11.97 19.95
N ASP A 104 3.68 12.17 20.31
CA ASP A 104 4.10 13.39 21.02
C ASP A 104 4.31 14.57 20.05
N VAL A 105 4.79 14.30 18.82
CA VAL A 105 5.21 15.32 17.87
C VAL A 105 4.27 15.45 16.67
N ILE A 106 3.87 14.31 16.06
CA ILE A 106 3.07 14.35 14.83
C ILE A 106 1.59 14.58 15.14
N LEU A 107 1.01 13.82 16.08
CA LEU A 107 -0.42 13.86 16.38
C LEU A 107 -0.96 15.29 16.62
N PRO A 108 -0.28 16.18 17.36
CA PRO A 108 -0.74 17.56 17.55
C PRO A 108 -0.78 18.41 16.27
N LYS A 109 -0.04 18.00 15.22
CA LYS A 109 0.09 18.71 13.96
C LYS A 109 -0.75 18.15 12.81
N VAL A 110 -1.33 16.97 13.00
CA VAL A 110 -2.04 16.24 11.93
C VAL A 110 -3.11 17.08 11.27
N ARG A 111 -3.93 17.78 12.06
CA ARG A 111 -5.04 18.60 11.55
C ARG A 111 -4.51 19.81 10.76
N ASP A 112 -3.58 20.52 11.33
CA ASP A 112 -2.98 21.71 10.69
C ASP A 112 -2.33 21.37 9.36
N MET A 113 -1.61 20.23 9.29
CA MET A 113 -0.98 19.74 8.05
C MET A 113 -2.01 19.31 7.01
N ASP A 114 -3.11 18.65 7.42
CA ASP A 114 -4.17 18.24 6.48
C ASP A 114 -4.89 19.47 5.91
N GLU A 115 -5.14 20.50 6.70
CA GLU A 115 -5.79 21.74 6.25
C GLU A 115 -4.87 22.62 5.39
N ALA A 116 -3.61 22.74 5.77
CA ALA A 116 -2.60 23.44 4.99
C ALA A 116 -2.22 22.71 3.69
N GLU A 117 -2.60 21.43 3.59
CA GLU A 117 -2.17 20.53 2.52
C GLU A 117 -0.64 20.49 2.35
N ALA A 118 0.10 20.65 3.45
CA ALA A 118 1.55 20.72 3.46
C ALA A 118 2.15 20.00 4.67
N MET A 119 3.31 19.41 4.45
CA MET A 119 4.13 18.81 5.52
C MET A 119 4.76 19.93 6.36
N ASP A 120 4.73 19.79 7.69
CA ASP A 120 5.46 20.69 8.58
C ASP A 120 6.97 20.42 8.44
N PRO A 121 7.79 21.42 8.04
CA PRO A 121 9.23 21.23 7.87
C PRO A 121 9.94 20.74 9.13
N ALA A 122 9.45 21.14 10.33
CA ALA A 122 10.03 20.71 11.58
C ALA A 122 9.80 19.19 11.84
N ILE A 123 8.73 18.61 11.30
CA ILE A 123 8.52 17.15 11.35
C ILE A 123 9.53 16.46 10.43
N VAL A 124 9.78 17.00 9.23
CA VAL A 124 10.77 16.42 8.31
C VAL A 124 12.17 16.43 8.93
N GLU A 125 12.57 17.53 9.54
CA GLU A 125 13.85 17.64 10.26
C GLU A 125 13.97 16.58 11.37
N GLN A 126 12.94 16.44 12.20
CA GLN A 126 12.93 15.46 13.29
C GLN A 126 12.90 14.01 12.80
N LEU A 127 12.28 13.70 11.64
CA LEU A 127 12.35 12.36 11.04
C LEU A 127 13.80 11.97 10.72
N PHE A 128 14.62 12.92 10.26
CA PHE A 128 16.05 12.69 10.06
C PHE A 128 16.80 12.56 11.40
N GLU A 129 16.55 13.43 12.36
CA GLU A 129 17.18 13.39 13.69
C GLU A 129 16.92 12.06 14.42
N GLN A 130 15.72 11.48 14.24
CA GLN A 130 15.37 10.18 14.80
C GLN A 130 15.91 8.98 13.98
N GLY A 131 16.62 9.22 12.87
CA GLY A 131 17.15 8.17 11.99
C GLY A 131 16.09 7.43 11.17
N ILE A 132 14.84 7.88 11.22
CA ILE A 132 13.69 7.24 10.53
C ILE A 132 13.80 7.35 9.01
N MET A 133 14.52 8.34 8.49
CA MET A 133 14.74 8.51 7.05
C MET A 133 15.87 7.63 6.50
N GLY A 134 16.72 7.06 7.35
CA GLY A 134 17.86 6.25 6.92
C GLY A 134 17.90 4.85 7.54
N VAL A 135 16.76 4.18 7.70
CA VAL A 135 16.65 2.91 8.46
C VAL A 135 17.55 1.82 7.90
N GLU A 136 17.52 1.56 6.59
CA GLU A 136 18.33 0.52 5.94
C GLU A 136 19.68 1.04 5.41
N ILE A 137 19.93 2.35 5.46
CA ILE A 137 21.23 2.90 5.05
C ILE A 137 22.31 2.41 6.02
N PRO A 138 23.42 1.82 5.52
CA PRO A 138 24.50 1.34 6.37
C PRO A 138 25.08 2.44 7.28
N GLU A 139 25.52 2.05 8.49
CA GLU A 139 26.13 2.97 9.47
C GLU A 139 27.33 3.73 8.90
N GLU A 140 28.13 3.11 8.02
CA GLU A 140 29.27 3.75 7.36
C GLU A 140 28.89 4.96 6.50
N TYR A 141 27.60 5.08 6.11
CA TYR A 141 27.02 6.23 5.41
C TYR A 141 26.13 7.10 6.33
N GLY A 142 26.16 6.84 7.66
CA GLY A 142 25.41 7.63 8.63
C GLY A 142 23.94 7.23 8.79
N GLY A 143 23.54 6.08 8.28
CA GLY A 143 22.20 5.51 8.50
C GLY A 143 22.12 4.66 9.76
N ALA A 144 20.95 4.07 10.02
CA ALA A 144 20.72 3.23 11.19
C ALA A 144 21.19 1.77 11.01
N GLY A 145 21.50 1.33 9.79
CA GLY A 145 22.00 -0.02 9.50
C GLY A 145 21.03 -1.15 9.86
N MET A 146 19.75 -0.84 10.00
CA MET A 146 18.72 -1.81 10.41
C MET A 146 18.20 -2.64 9.22
N ASN A 147 17.40 -3.64 9.53
CA ASN A 147 16.78 -4.50 8.54
C ASN A 147 15.52 -3.87 7.91
N PHE A 148 15.02 -4.48 6.84
CA PHE A 148 13.82 -4.03 6.14
C PHE A 148 12.57 -4.07 7.01
N THR A 149 12.42 -5.07 7.89
CA THR A 149 11.28 -5.15 8.79
C THR A 149 11.23 -3.96 9.73
N ALA A 150 12.36 -3.44 10.20
CA ALA A 150 12.40 -2.21 11.00
C ALA A 150 11.86 -0.99 10.21
N ALA A 151 12.18 -0.88 8.91
CA ALA A 151 11.58 0.16 8.06
C ALA A 151 10.06 -0.02 7.92
N ILE A 152 9.58 -1.25 7.76
CA ILE A 152 8.15 -1.57 7.70
C ILE A 152 7.43 -1.23 9.00
N VAL A 153 8.05 -1.49 10.15
CA VAL A 153 7.54 -1.10 11.48
C VAL A 153 7.41 0.43 11.60
N CYS A 154 8.42 1.19 11.16
CA CYS A 154 8.36 2.65 11.14
C CYS A 154 7.16 3.15 10.32
N ILE A 155 6.96 2.61 9.12
CA ILE A 155 5.88 2.99 8.22
C ILE A 155 4.50 2.69 8.84
N GLU A 156 4.34 1.51 9.46
CA GLU A 156 3.09 1.12 10.14
C GLU A 156 2.75 2.06 11.30
N GLU A 157 3.70 2.30 12.22
CA GLU A 157 3.46 3.13 13.41
C GLU A 157 3.23 4.61 13.07
N LEU A 158 3.92 5.15 12.06
CA LEU A 158 3.63 6.50 11.56
C LEU A 158 2.23 6.60 10.95
N ALA A 159 1.82 5.61 10.15
CA ALA A 159 0.52 5.61 9.48
C ALA A 159 -0.65 5.49 10.45
N ARG A 160 -0.42 4.92 11.62
CA ARG A 160 -1.40 4.85 12.71
C ARG A 160 -1.81 6.24 13.22
N ILE A 161 -0.94 7.23 13.04
CA ILE A 161 -1.17 8.62 13.43
C ILE A 161 -1.42 9.51 12.21
N ASP A 162 -0.51 9.51 11.22
CA ASP A 162 -0.67 10.26 9.97
C ASP A 162 -0.12 9.51 8.75
N PRO A 163 -1.00 8.98 7.89
CA PRO A 163 -0.61 8.36 6.63
C PRO A 163 0.17 9.26 5.69
N SER A 164 0.07 10.59 5.81
CA SER A 164 0.84 11.52 4.98
C SER A 164 2.32 11.54 5.34
N VAL A 165 2.64 11.50 6.64
CA VAL A 165 4.03 11.39 7.12
C VAL A 165 4.57 10.00 6.79
N SER A 166 3.76 8.97 7.00
CA SER A 166 4.14 7.59 6.70
C SER A 166 4.54 7.38 5.25
N VAL A 167 3.80 7.93 4.27
CA VAL A 167 4.15 7.76 2.84
C VAL A 167 5.43 8.51 2.46
N MET A 168 5.74 9.62 3.12
CA MET A 168 7.02 10.31 2.92
C MET A 168 8.18 9.38 3.30
N VAL A 169 8.10 8.76 4.45
CA VAL A 169 9.11 7.83 4.97
C VAL A 169 9.18 6.57 4.13
N ASP A 170 8.03 6.03 3.71
CA ASP A 170 7.97 4.85 2.84
C ASP A 170 8.69 5.07 1.51
N VAL A 171 8.30 6.08 0.75
CA VAL A 171 8.93 6.39 -0.55
C VAL A 171 10.43 6.65 -0.41
N HIS A 172 10.83 7.34 0.65
CA HIS A 172 12.23 7.64 0.90
C HIS A 172 13.05 6.37 1.20
N ASN A 173 12.58 5.50 2.10
CA ASN A 173 13.30 4.29 2.48
C ASN A 173 13.17 3.17 1.44
N THR A 174 11.93 2.75 1.11
CA THR A 174 11.71 1.55 0.30
C THR A 174 11.96 1.74 -1.19
N LEU A 175 11.87 2.97 -1.70
CA LEU A 175 12.11 3.25 -3.11
C LEU A 175 13.46 3.93 -3.35
N VAL A 176 13.70 5.08 -2.70
CA VAL A 176 14.87 5.92 -2.98
C VAL A 176 16.14 5.32 -2.39
N ASN A 177 16.18 5.10 -1.07
CA ASN A 177 17.36 4.56 -0.40
C ASN A 177 17.72 3.17 -0.96
N THR A 178 16.73 2.29 -1.11
CA THR A 178 16.89 0.95 -1.70
C THR A 178 17.53 1.02 -3.09
N ALA A 179 17.09 1.96 -3.94
CA ALA A 179 17.64 2.10 -5.28
C ALA A 179 19.13 2.47 -5.27
N VAL A 180 19.52 3.43 -4.42
CA VAL A 180 20.93 3.85 -4.29
C VAL A 180 21.77 2.76 -3.65
N ILE A 181 21.29 2.11 -2.59
CA ILE A 181 21.99 1.01 -1.91
C ILE A 181 22.29 -0.15 -2.87
N ARG A 182 21.31 -0.56 -3.69
CA ARG A 182 21.43 -1.76 -4.54
C ARG A 182 22.15 -1.51 -5.85
N TRP A 183 21.93 -0.39 -6.50
CA TRP A 183 22.39 -0.15 -7.85
C TRP A 183 23.26 1.09 -8.01
N GLY A 184 23.42 1.89 -6.97
CA GLY A 184 24.39 2.99 -6.96
C GLY A 184 25.81 2.49 -7.09
N SER A 185 26.61 3.15 -7.93
CA SER A 185 28.06 2.96 -7.89
C SER A 185 28.61 3.40 -6.54
N GLU A 186 29.80 2.93 -6.16
CA GLU A 186 30.41 3.35 -4.89
C GLU A 186 30.56 4.89 -4.79
N ALA A 187 30.81 5.56 -5.93
CA ALA A 187 30.85 7.02 -5.98
C ALA A 187 29.48 7.64 -5.67
N LEU A 188 28.39 7.08 -6.23
CA LEU A 188 27.02 7.54 -5.95
C LEU A 188 26.63 7.27 -4.51
N LYS A 189 26.93 6.09 -3.97
CA LYS A 189 26.66 5.76 -2.57
C LYS A 189 27.34 6.73 -1.61
N LYS A 190 28.65 6.95 -1.80
CA LYS A 190 29.43 7.92 -0.99
C LYS A 190 28.92 9.35 -1.11
N LYS A 191 28.43 9.74 -2.29
CA LYS A 191 27.91 11.10 -2.53
C LYS A 191 26.55 11.32 -1.89
N TYR A 192 25.62 10.32 -1.99
CA TYR A 192 24.21 10.54 -1.71
C TYR A 192 23.70 9.88 -0.45
N LEU A 193 24.16 8.67 -0.07
CA LEU A 193 23.63 7.97 1.11
C LEU A 193 23.80 8.79 2.41
N PRO A 194 24.94 9.48 2.67
CA PRO A 194 25.03 10.32 3.85
C PRO A 194 24.00 11.44 3.90
N LYS A 195 23.71 12.05 2.76
CA LYS A 195 22.71 13.11 2.65
C LYS A 195 21.27 12.56 2.82
N LEU A 196 20.98 11.43 2.17
CA LEU A 196 19.70 10.73 2.29
C LEU A 196 19.44 10.23 3.72
N ALA A 197 20.48 9.92 4.48
CA ALA A 197 20.37 9.54 5.88
C ALA A 197 20.10 10.73 6.81
N THR A 198 20.54 11.96 6.47
CA THR A 198 20.64 13.06 7.44
C THR A 198 19.80 14.30 7.12
N ASN A 199 19.58 14.67 5.86
CA ASN A 199 18.96 15.96 5.54
C ASN A 199 18.33 16.08 4.15
N THR A 200 18.43 15.09 3.29
CA THR A 200 17.96 15.18 1.90
C THR A 200 16.81 14.21 1.66
N VAL A 201 15.64 14.76 1.41
CA VAL A 201 14.47 13.96 1.01
C VAL A 201 14.61 13.54 -0.46
N GLY A 202 14.21 12.30 -0.76
CA GLY A 202 14.22 11.76 -2.11
C GLY A 202 12.83 11.50 -2.67
N SER A 203 12.74 11.56 -4.02
CA SER A 203 11.55 11.24 -4.80
C SER A 203 11.83 10.17 -5.86
N PHE A 204 10.83 9.35 -6.17
CA PHE A 204 10.90 8.29 -7.17
C PHE A 204 9.99 8.65 -8.36
N CYS A 205 10.59 8.92 -9.53
CA CYS A 205 9.92 9.54 -10.67
C CYS A 205 9.75 8.55 -11.82
N LEU A 206 8.76 7.63 -11.69
CA LEU A 206 8.43 6.65 -12.74
C LEU A 206 7.20 7.10 -13.54
N SER A 207 6.08 7.35 -12.87
CA SER A 207 4.76 7.59 -13.49
C SER A 207 4.74 8.84 -14.36
N GLU A 208 3.94 8.77 -15.45
CA GLU A 208 3.71 9.86 -16.40
C GLU A 208 2.21 10.01 -16.68
N PRO A 209 1.75 11.10 -17.30
CA PRO A 209 0.34 11.30 -17.64
C PRO A 209 -0.27 10.15 -18.44
N VAL A 210 0.53 9.47 -19.28
CA VAL A 210 0.11 8.36 -20.13
C VAL A 210 0.63 6.99 -19.66
N SER A 211 1.42 6.94 -18.60
CA SER A 211 2.08 5.74 -18.08
C SER A 211 1.89 5.63 -16.57
N GLY A 212 0.78 5.03 -16.16
CA GLY A 212 0.45 4.71 -14.76
C GLY A 212 0.50 3.22 -14.51
N SER A 213 -0.62 2.49 -14.71
CA SER A 213 -0.65 1.03 -14.58
C SER A 213 0.20 0.32 -15.63
N ASP A 214 0.32 0.89 -16.82
CA ASP A 214 1.33 0.50 -17.82
C ASP A 214 2.63 1.28 -17.53
N ALA A 215 3.32 0.89 -16.47
CA ALA A 215 4.41 1.66 -15.88
C ALA A 215 5.65 1.79 -16.77
N PHE A 216 5.72 1.04 -17.87
CA PHE A 216 6.91 1.04 -18.76
C PHE A 216 6.63 1.60 -20.15
N ALA A 217 5.44 2.13 -20.40
CA ALA A 217 5.10 2.89 -21.61
C ALA A 217 5.57 4.37 -21.51
N LEU A 218 6.82 4.59 -21.06
CA LEU A 218 7.35 5.91 -20.79
C LEU A 218 7.53 6.75 -22.05
N ALA A 219 7.01 7.98 -22.02
CA ALA A 219 7.21 9.00 -23.05
C ALA A 219 8.47 9.87 -22.81
N THR A 220 8.91 10.02 -21.55
CA THR A 220 10.12 10.76 -21.18
C THR A 220 11.35 10.14 -21.86
N ARG A 221 12.14 10.98 -22.53
CA ARG A 221 13.32 10.58 -23.30
C ARG A 221 14.60 11.10 -22.66
N ALA A 222 15.68 10.32 -22.82
CA ALA A 222 17.02 10.75 -22.51
C ALA A 222 17.89 10.52 -23.76
N VAL A 223 18.42 11.60 -24.33
CA VAL A 223 19.27 11.56 -25.51
C VAL A 223 20.73 11.67 -25.07
N GLU A 224 21.59 10.76 -25.53
CA GLU A 224 23.01 10.78 -25.20
C GLU A 224 23.70 12.03 -25.79
N THR A 225 24.57 12.63 -25.00
CA THR A 225 25.41 13.78 -25.36
C THR A 225 26.88 13.46 -25.08
N GLU A 226 27.80 14.32 -25.45
CA GLU A 226 29.23 14.12 -25.18
C GLU A 226 29.52 13.86 -23.69
N ASN A 227 28.87 14.61 -22.79
CA ASN A 227 29.15 14.62 -21.35
C ASN A 227 28.11 13.84 -20.49
N GLY A 228 27.06 13.31 -21.09
CA GLY A 228 26.01 12.64 -20.36
C GLY A 228 24.75 12.40 -21.17
N TYR A 229 23.62 12.79 -20.60
CA TYR A 229 22.30 12.66 -21.22
C TYR A 229 21.49 13.96 -21.06
N LYS A 230 20.65 14.24 -22.04
CA LYS A 230 19.68 15.31 -22.02
C LYS A 230 18.29 14.75 -21.88
N ILE A 231 17.61 15.05 -20.77
CA ILE A 231 16.28 14.52 -20.44
C ILE A 231 15.21 15.51 -20.83
N ASN A 232 14.18 15.01 -21.56
CA ASN A 232 12.98 15.73 -21.94
C ASN A 232 11.73 14.92 -21.64
N GLY A 233 10.72 15.56 -21.03
CA GLY A 233 9.45 14.93 -20.72
C GLY A 233 8.80 15.49 -19.47
N SER A 234 7.83 14.72 -18.95
CA SER A 234 7.10 15.10 -17.73
C SER A 234 6.81 13.87 -16.89
N LYS A 235 6.93 14.00 -15.58
CA LYS A 235 6.53 12.98 -14.60
C LYS A 235 5.32 13.48 -13.82
N MET A 236 4.44 12.56 -13.42
CA MET A 236 3.19 12.88 -12.75
C MET A 236 2.98 11.99 -11.52
N TRP A 237 2.25 12.51 -10.55
CA TRP A 237 1.95 11.85 -9.29
C TRP A 237 3.18 11.58 -8.41
N ILE A 238 4.18 12.46 -8.48
CA ILE A 238 5.45 12.25 -7.79
C ILE A 238 5.37 12.71 -6.34
N THR A 239 5.49 11.75 -5.43
CA THR A 239 5.47 11.94 -3.98
C THR A 239 6.76 12.61 -3.51
N ASN A 240 6.69 13.39 -2.43
CA ASN A 240 7.80 14.12 -1.79
C ASN A 240 8.40 15.27 -2.64
N SER A 241 7.84 15.61 -3.79
CA SER A 241 8.49 16.50 -4.75
C SER A 241 8.76 17.92 -4.22
N MET A 242 7.92 18.43 -3.31
CA MET A 242 8.13 19.78 -2.74
C MET A 242 9.29 19.78 -1.75
N GLU A 243 9.41 18.72 -0.99
CA GLU A 243 10.38 18.53 0.08
C GLU A 243 11.72 17.96 -0.45
N ALA A 244 11.69 17.27 -1.60
CA ALA A 244 12.85 16.58 -2.15
C ALA A 244 13.86 17.53 -2.84
N ASP A 245 15.13 17.18 -2.68
CA ASP A 245 16.25 17.74 -3.45
C ASP A 245 16.93 16.67 -4.34
N PHE A 246 16.51 15.41 -4.22
CA PHE A 246 17.03 14.25 -4.92
C PHE A 246 15.91 13.48 -5.62
N PHE A 247 16.06 13.19 -6.91
CA PHE A 247 15.04 12.57 -7.75
C PHE A 247 15.63 11.42 -8.56
N ILE A 248 15.07 10.21 -8.41
CA ILE A 248 15.38 9.08 -9.29
C ILE A 248 14.42 9.11 -10.47
N VAL A 249 14.92 9.44 -11.66
CA VAL A 249 14.12 9.67 -12.87
C VAL A 249 14.32 8.52 -13.86
N PHE A 250 13.24 7.88 -14.27
CA PHE A 250 13.26 6.87 -15.31
C PHE A 250 12.94 7.49 -16.67
N ALA A 251 13.86 7.37 -17.62
CA ALA A 251 13.70 7.87 -18.98
C ALA A 251 14.16 6.82 -19.99
N ASN A 252 13.60 6.86 -21.20
CA ASN A 252 13.94 5.90 -22.25
C ASN A 252 15.04 6.46 -23.15
N VAL A 253 16.21 5.82 -23.17
CA VAL A 253 17.36 6.18 -23.99
C VAL A 253 17.30 5.58 -25.40
N ASP A 254 16.54 4.49 -25.59
CA ASP A 254 16.39 3.82 -26.87
C ASP A 254 14.96 3.29 -27.05
N PRO A 255 14.06 4.10 -27.63
CA PRO A 255 12.66 3.70 -27.86
C PRO A 255 12.50 2.44 -28.72
N SER A 256 13.43 2.14 -29.60
CA SER A 256 13.35 0.97 -30.47
C SER A 256 13.40 -0.34 -29.68
N LYS A 257 13.98 -0.31 -28.47
CA LYS A 257 14.05 -1.43 -27.54
C LYS A 257 12.85 -1.51 -26.58
N GLY A 258 11.84 -0.62 -26.72
CA GLY A 258 10.70 -0.53 -25.83
C GLY A 258 11.13 -0.32 -24.36
N TYR A 259 10.59 -1.11 -23.42
CA TYR A 259 10.94 -1.01 -22.01
C TYR A 259 12.41 -1.32 -21.68
N ARG A 260 13.12 -2.05 -22.57
CA ARG A 260 14.56 -2.35 -22.42
C ARG A 260 15.46 -1.16 -22.74
N GLY A 261 14.92 -0.05 -23.21
CA GLY A 261 15.62 1.22 -23.35
C GLY A 261 15.53 2.11 -22.12
N ILE A 262 14.74 1.73 -21.09
CA ILE A 262 14.54 2.53 -19.88
C ILE A 262 15.82 2.48 -19.03
N THR A 263 16.26 3.66 -18.61
CA THR A 263 17.43 3.90 -17.75
C THR A 263 17.02 4.76 -16.56
N ALA A 264 17.63 4.54 -15.41
CA ALA A 264 17.42 5.35 -14.20
C ALA A 264 18.53 6.40 -14.08
N PHE A 265 18.14 7.63 -13.78
CA PHE A 265 19.02 8.78 -13.64
C PHE A 265 18.80 9.46 -12.29
N ILE A 266 19.85 10.02 -11.72
CA ILE A 266 19.76 10.91 -10.56
C ILE A 266 19.73 12.35 -11.05
N VAL A 267 18.64 13.04 -10.71
CA VAL A 267 18.46 14.48 -10.97
C VAL A 267 18.41 15.20 -9.62
N GLU A 268 19.17 16.29 -9.49
CA GLU A 268 19.17 17.11 -8.28
C GLU A 268 18.29 18.34 -8.51
N LYS A 269 17.61 18.82 -7.46
CA LYS A 269 16.86 20.08 -7.50
C LYS A 269 17.80 21.23 -7.89
N GLY A 270 17.33 22.10 -8.75
CA GLY A 270 18.14 23.22 -9.25
C GLY A 270 18.92 22.93 -10.53
N MET A 271 18.95 21.69 -11.05
CA MET A 271 19.46 21.44 -12.39
C MET A 271 18.67 22.25 -13.41
N LYS A 272 19.40 22.92 -14.35
CA LYS A 272 18.79 23.76 -15.39
C LYS A 272 17.80 22.94 -16.22
N GLY A 273 16.59 23.47 -16.44
CA GLY A 273 15.52 22.80 -17.19
C GLY A 273 14.64 21.87 -16.35
N PHE A 274 15.00 21.55 -15.09
CA PHE A 274 14.15 20.84 -14.16
C PHE A 274 13.23 21.79 -13.40
N SER A 275 11.94 21.46 -13.33
CA SER A 275 10.97 22.25 -12.56
C SER A 275 9.85 21.40 -11.97
N ILE A 276 9.37 21.81 -10.79
CA ILE A 276 8.14 21.32 -10.17
C ILE A 276 7.01 22.19 -10.70
N ALA A 277 6.17 21.62 -11.57
CA ALA A 277 5.17 22.39 -12.33
C ALA A 277 3.89 22.61 -11.56
N LYS A 278 3.37 21.56 -10.86
CA LYS A 278 2.08 21.64 -10.19
C LYS A 278 2.05 20.68 -9.01
N LYS A 279 1.61 21.17 -7.84
CA LYS A 279 1.19 20.36 -6.71
C LYS A 279 -0.29 20.01 -6.85
N GLU A 280 -0.64 18.72 -6.75
CA GLU A 280 -2.01 18.24 -6.90
C GLU A 280 -2.82 18.39 -5.61
N LYS A 281 -4.05 18.88 -5.73
CA LYS A 281 -5.04 18.84 -4.65
C LYS A 281 -5.67 17.48 -4.57
N LYS A 282 -5.64 16.84 -3.41
CA LYS A 282 -6.00 15.43 -3.24
C LYS A 282 -7.19 15.24 -2.31
N LEU A 283 -7.83 14.10 -2.42
CA LEU A 283 -8.89 13.66 -1.51
C LEU A 283 -8.34 13.43 -0.10
N GLY A 284 -7.24 12.70 0.02
CA GLY A 284 -6.59 12.31 1.26
C GLY A 284 -5.07 12.41 1.17
N ILE A 285 -4.37 12.03 2.26
CA ILE A 285 -2.92 12.20 2.44
C ILE A 285 -2.44 13.59 1.97
N LYS A 286 -3.19 14.61 2.36
CA LYS A 286 -3.05 15.94 1.78
C LYS A 286 -1.73 16.62 2.14
N ALA A 287 -1.19 16.33 3.32
CA ALA A 287 0.09 16.88 3.77
C ALA A 287 1.28 16.36 2.95
N SER A 288 1.20 15.12 2.43
CA SER A 288 2.21 14.61 1.49
C SER A 288 2.10 15.34 0.16
N SER A 289 3.20 15.95 -0.32
CA SER A 289 3.21 16.58 -1.63
C SER A 289 3.16 15.53 -2.75
N THR A 290 2.39 15.84 -3.78
CA THR A 290 2.27 15.00 -4.98
C THR A 290 2.25 15.93 -6.17
N CYS A 291 3.29 15.88 -7.03
CA CYS A 291 3.50 16.91 -8.04
C CYS A 291 3.64 16.36 -9.46
N VAL A 292 3.49 17.29 -10.40
CA VAL A 292 3.94 17.15 -11.79
C VAL A 292 5.32 17.77 -11.90
N LEU A 293 6.25 17.02 -12.51
CA LEU A 293 7.62 17.47 -12.76
C LEU A 293 7.83 17.60 -14.26
N ASN A 294 8.49 18.69 -14.70
CA ASN A 294 8.88 18.91 -16.09
C ASN A 294 10.39 18.90 -16.25
N PHE A 295 10.81 18.30 -17.35
CA PHE A 295 12.20 18.19 -17.79
C PHE A 295 12.28 18.80 -19.20
N ASP A 296 13.01 19.89 -19.31
CA ASP A 296 13.23 20.63 -20.56
C ASP A 296 14.73 20.77 -20.78
N ASP A 297 15.27 19.90 -21.61
CA ASP A 297 16.71 19.79 -21.88
C ASP A 297 17.58 19.71 -20.61
N VAL A 298 17.13 18.90 -19.62
CA VAL A 298 17.90 18.70 -18.38
C VAL A 298 19.15 17.89 -18.67
N GLU A 299 20.30 18.52 -18.50
CA GLU A 299 21.60 17.85 -18.68
C GLU A 299 21.97 17.05 -17.43
N VAL A 300 22.13 15.74 -17.61
CA VAL A 300 22.48 14.79 -16.55
C VAL A 300 23.82 14.16 -16.88
N PRO A 301 24.85 14.31 -16.03
CA PRO A 301 26.19 13.73 -16.25
C PRO A 301 26.15 12.20 -16.28
N LYS A 302 27.13 11.57 -16.94
CA LYS A 302 27.23 10.09 -17.03
C LYS A 302 27.35 9.43 -15.65
N GLU A 303 28.01 10.07 -14.71
CA GLU A 303 28.16 9.59 -13.33
C GLU A 303 26.86 9.54 -12.54
N ASN A 304 25.82 10.27 -12.97
CA ASN A 304 24.51 10.25 -12.35
C ASN A 304 23.57 9.18 -12.92
N ILE A 305 24.08 8.26 -13.76
CA ILE A 305 23.33 7.07 -14.15
C ILE A 305 23.27 6.12 -12.95
N LEU A 306 22.06 5.74 -12.54
CA LEU A 306 21.85 4.73 -11.50
C LEU A 306 21.88 3.34 -12.13
N GLY A 307 22.90 2.56 -11.82
CA GLY A 307 23.10 1.23 -12.36
C GLY A 307 23.61 1.24 -13.81
N LYS A 308 22.97 0.46 -14.69
CA LYS A 308 23.36 0.27 -16.10
C LYS A 308 22.32 0.85 -17.05
N VAL A 309 22.80 1.39 -18.17
CA VAL A 309 21.96 1.86 -19.28
C VAL A 309 21.08 0.70 -19.79
N GLY A 310 19.77 0.98 -19.96
CA GLY A 310 18.79 0.01 -20.44
C GLY A 310 18.28 -1.01 -19.40
N GLU A 311 18.74 -0.94 -18.15
CA GLU A 311 18.30 -1.84 -17.09
C GLU A 311 17.34 -1.19 -16.07
N GLY A 312 16.96 0.07 -16.27
CA GLY A 312 16.09 0.81 -15.35
C GLY A 312 14.75 0.11 -15.08
N TYR A 313 14.19 -0.58 -16.08
CA TYR A 313 12.94 -1.31 -15.88
C TYR A 313 13.05 -2.45 -14.85
N LYS A 314 14.22 -3.14 -14.80
CA LYS A 314 14.47 -4.20 -13.81
C LYS A 314 14.54 -3.62 -12.40
N TYR A 315 15.19 -2.45 -12.28
CA TYR A 315 15.32 -1.75 -11.01
C TYR A 315 13.94 -1.29 -10.52
N ALA A 316 13.16 -0.67 -11.40
CA ALA A 316 11.80 -0.24 -11.07
C ALA A 316 10.91 -1.41 -10.60
N ILE A 317 10.91 -2.56 -11.30
CA ILE A 317 10.14 -3.75 -10.88
C ILE A 317 10.58 -4.24 -9.51
N GLY A 318 11.89 -4.35 -9.27
CA GLY A 318 12.43 -4.81 -7.98
C GLY A 318 11.99 -3.89 -6.84
N ILE A 319 12.15 -2.58 -7.01
CA ILE A 319 11.79 -1.56 -6.03
C ILE A 319 10.28 -1.55 -5.75
N LEU A 320 9.44 -1.59 -6.79
CA LEU A 320 7.99 -1.56 -6.64
C LEU A 320 7.43 -2.75 -5.86
N ASN A 321 8.11 -3.91 -5.86
CA ASN A 321 7.69 -5.03 -5.02
C ASN A 321 7.93 -4.77 -3.53
N GLU A 322 8.98 -4.03 -3.18
CA GLU A 322 9.24 -3.61 -1.81
C GLU A 322 8.31 -2.48 -1.37
N GLY A 323 8.08 -1.48 -2.24
CA GLY A 323 7.09 -0.44 -2.01
C GLY A 323 5.68 -0.99 -1.77
N ARG A 324 5.30 -2.12 -2.40
CA ARG A 324 4.03 -2.79 -2.08
C ARG A 324 3.94 -3.26 -0.63
N ILE A 325 5.03 -3.75 -0.06
CA ILE A 325 5.06 -4.14 1.36
C ILE A 325 4.94 -2.88 2.24
N GLY A 326 5.66 -1.81 1.90
CA GLY A 326 5.57 -0.51 2.59
C GLY A 326 4.15 0.06 2.59
N ILE A 327 3.49 0.08 1.42
CA ILE A 327 2.08 0.50 1.35
C ILE A 327 1.15 -0.47 2.09
N GLY A 328 1.45 -1.76 2.09
CA GLY A 328 0.74 -2.72 2.94
C GLY A 328 0.80 -2.34 4.42
N ALA A 329 1.99 -1.99 4.91
CA ALA A 329 2.21 -1.52 6.28
C ALA A 329 1.51 -0.19 6.56
N GLN A 330 1.61 0.79 5.66
CA GLN A 330 0.92 2.06 5.77
C GLN A 330 -0.60 1.87 5.88
N MET A 331 -1.20 1.03 5.04
CA MET A 331 -2.64 0.77 5.08
C MET A 331 -3.05 -0.01 6.35
N THR A 332 -2.21 -0.90 6.85
CA THR A 332 -2.45 -1.60 8.11
C THR A 332 -2.40 -0.64 9.30
N GLY A 333 -1.38 0.22 9.36
CA GLY A 333 -1.27 1.26 10.39
C GLY A 333 -2.45 2.25 10.35
N LEU A 334 -2.83 2.72 9.16
CA LEU A 334 -4.01 3.56 8.96
C LEU A 334 -5.29 2.88 9.48
N ALA A 335 -5.50 1.61 9.14
CA ALA A 335 -6.66 0.86 9.59
C ALA A 335 -6.69 0.75 11.13
N LEU A 336 -5.55 0.49 11.75
CA LEU A 336 -5.41 0.41 13.21
C LEU A 336 -5.67 1.76 13.86
N GLY A 337 -5.11 2.85 13.34
CA GLY A 337 -5.33 4.21 13.84
C GLY A 337 -6.79 4.65 13.75
N ALA A 338 -7.45 4.38 12.64
CA ALA A 338 -8.88 4.63 12.46
C ALA A 338 -9.73 3.82 13.46
N TRP A 339 -9.40 2.54 13.62
CA TRP A 339 -10.07 1.62 14.53
C TRP A 339 -9.92 2.09 15.99
N GLU A 340 -8.71 2.39 16.44
CA GLU A 340 -8.44 2.83 17.80
C GLU A 340 -9.12 4.16 18.14
N ASN A 341 -9.08 5.11 17.22
CA ASN A 341 -9.74 6.40 17.38
C ASN A 341 -11.25 6.22 17.64
N ALA A 342 -11.91 5.38 16.84
CA ALA A 342 -13.33 5.13 16.97
C ALA A 342 -13.68 4.27 18.18
N VAL A 343 -12.92 3.22 18.46
CA VAL A 343 -13.17 2.28 19.55
C VAL A 343 -13.02 2.93 20.91
N LYS A 344 -12.00 3.78 21.08
CA LYS A 344 -11.82 4.57 22.31
C LYS A 344 -13.05 5.44 22.58
N TYR A 345 -13.57 6.10 21.55
CA TYR A 345 -14.74 6.97 21.67
C TYR A 345 -16.03 6.19 21.99
N VAL A 346 -16.31 5.07 21.30
CA VAL A 346 -17.55 4.33 21.53
C VAL A 346 -17.57 3.57 22.85
N TRP A 347 -16.41 3.23 23.43
CA TRP A 347 -16.32 2.53 24.72
C TRP A 347 -16.19 3.46 25.94
N ASN A 348 -15.79 4.73 25.75
CA ASN A 348 -15.59 5.62 26.91
C ASN A 348 -16.53 6.83 26.92
N ASP A 349 -16.94 7.34 25.74
CA ASP A 349 -17.58 8.65 25.68
C ASP A 349 -18.99 8.59 25.08
N ARG A 350 -19.20 7.88 23.97
CA ARG A 350 -20.47 7.91 23.24
C ARG A 350 -21.52 7.03 23.89
N LYS A 351 -22.57 7.68 24.42
CA LYS A 351 -23.75 7.02 25.02
C LYS A 351 -24.99 7.23 24.16
N GLN A 352 -25.76 6.17 23.94
CA GLN A 352 -27.07 6.19 23.32
C GLN A 352 -27.97 5.16 24.00
N PHE A 353 -29.26 5.45 24.12
CA PHE A 353 -30.22 4.55 24.76
C PHE A 353 -29.82 4.12 26.19
N GLY A 354 -29.16 5.02 26.93
CA GLY A 354 -28.79 4.80 28.33
C GLY A 354 -27.50 4.04 28.59
N GLN A 355 -26.79 3.60 27.54
CA GLN A 355 -25.52 2.83 27.66
C GLN A 355 -24.45 3.31 26.65
N LEU A 356 -23.20 2.89 26.84
CA LEU A 356 -22.14 3.14 25.88
C LEU A 356 -22.43 2.40 24.56
N VAL A 357 -22.14 3.05 23.42
CA VAL A 357 -22.39 2.44 22.10
C VAL A 357 -21.58 1.17 21.90
N GLY A 358 -20.38 1.10 22.45
CA GLY A 358 -19.53 -0.09 22.42
C GLY A 358 -20.05 -1.28 23.21
N GLU A 359 -21.07 -1.10 24.07
CA GLU A 359 -21.69 -2.18 24.84
C GLU A 359 -22.81 -2.92 24.07
N PHE A 360 -23.29 -2.35 22.95
CA PHE A 360 -24.24 -3.07 22.10
C PHE A 360 -23.57 -4.27 21.43
N GLN A 361 -24.19 -5.45 21.54
CA GLN A 361 -23.61 -6.70 20.99
C GLN A 361 -23.27 -6.57 19.48
N GLY A 362 -24.14 -5.95 18.69
CA GLY A 362 -23.90 -5.71 17.28
C GLY A 362 -22.66 -4.85 17.02
N MET A 363 -22.36 -3.88 17.89
CA MET A 363 -21.15 -3.07 17.84
C MET A 363 -19.91 -3.88 18.20
N GLN A 364 -19.99 -4.67 19.29
CA GLN A 364 -18.89 -5.55 19.73
C GLN A 364 -18.48 -6.54 18.63
N HIS A 365 -19.46 -7.12 17.91
CA HIS A 365 -19.18 -8.01 16.79
C HIS A 365 -18.46 -7.31 15.65
N GLN A 366 -18.86 -6.09 15.29
CA GLN A 366 -18.19 -5.31 14.24
C GLN A 366 -16.76 -4.93 14.64
N ILE A 367 -16.55 -4.50 15.88
CA ILE A 367 -15.25 -4.18 16.45
C ILE A 367 -14.33 -5.41 16.41
N ALA A 368 -14.80 -6.56 16.86
CA ALA A 368 -14.03 -7.80 16.88
C ALA A 368 -13.69 -8.29 15.47
N GLN A 369 -14.65 -8.24 14.53
CA GLN A 369 -14.44 -8.63 13.13
C GLN A 369 -13.40 -7.76 12.47
N SER A 370 -13.52 -6.42 12.62
CA SER A 370 -12.58 -5.48 11.99
C SER A 370 -11.16 -5.61 12.57
N TYR A 371 -11.02 -5.84 13.86
CA TYR A 371 -9.69 -6.11 14.45
C TYR A 371 -9.07 -7.41 13.92
N THR A 372 -9.89 -8.46 13.76
CA THR A 372 -9.41 -9.73 13.15
C THR A 372 -8.89 -9.51 11.73
N GLU A 373 -9.55 -8.66 10.94
CA GLU A 373 -9.10 -8.33 9.57
C GLU A 373 -7.81 -7.50 9.57
N ILE A 374 -7.66 -6.55 10.50
CA ILE A 374 -6.41 -5.79 10.68
C ILE A 374 -5.27 -6.75 11.03
N ALA A 375 -5.49 -7.68 11.97
CA ALA A 375 -4.48 -8.66 12.37
C ALA A 375 -4.07 -9.58 11.20
N ALA A 376 -5.03 -10.01 10.38
CA ALA A 376 -4.76 -10.81 9.19
C ALA A 376 -3.97 -10.03 8.13
N ALA A 377 -4.32 -8.75 7.89
CA ALA A 377 -3.57 -7.88 6.99
C ALA A 377 -2.14 -7.68 7.46
N ARG A 378 -1.97 -7.42 8.76
CA ARG A 378 -0.67 -7.27 9.41
C ARG A 378 0.20 -8.53 9.24
N ALA A 379 -0.36 -9.71 9.44
CA ALA A 379 0.35 -10.97 9.24
C ALA A 379 0.84 -11.15 7.79
N LEU A 380 0.03 -10.78 6.79
CA LEU A 380 0.46 -10.82 5.37
C LEU A 380 1.61 -9.86 5.09
N VAL A 381 1.57 -8.64 5.64
CA VAL A 381 2.62 -7.64 5.46
C VAL A 381 3.95 -8.12 6.03
N TYR A 382 3.96 -8.58 7.28
CA TYR A 382 5.20 -9.05 7.92
C TYR A 382 5.71 -10.37 7.34
N ASN A 383 4.82 -11.25 6.87
CA ASN A 383 5.25 -12.42 6.10
C ASN A 383 6.03 -12.03 4.84
N ALA A 384 5.52 -11.05 4.08
CA ALA A 384 6.19 -10.57 2.89
C ALA A 384 7.53 -9.89 3.21
N ALA A 385 7.60 -9.10 4.30
CA ALA A 385 8.82 -8.46 4.76
C ALA A 385 9.89 -9.48 5.17
N ARG A 386 9.54 -10.48 5.95
CA ARG A 386 10.45 -11.56 6.38
C ARG A 386 10.96 -12.40 5.21
N LYS A 387 10.12 -12.70 4.21
CA LYS A 387 10.55 -13.37 2.99
C LYS A 387 11.56 -12.55 2.20
N LYS A 388 11.33 -11.23 2.07
CA LYS A 388 12.29 -10.31 1.43
C LYS A 388 13.64 -10.33 2.15
N GLU A 389 13.66 -10.30 3.47
CA GLU A 389 14.88 -10.38 4.27
C GLU A 389 15.60 -11.72 4.10
N ALA A 390 14.85 -12.80 4.04
CA ALA A 390 15.39 -14.15 3.82
C ALA A 390 15.92 -14.37 2.39
N GLY A 391 15.72 -13.42 1.47
CA GLY A 391 16.11 -13.56 0.07
C GLY A 391 15.23 -14.54 -0.72
N GLU A 392 14.02 -14.83 -0.20
CA GLU A 392 13.03 -15.68 -0.87
C GLU A 392 12.22 -14.88 -1.92
N ASP A 393 11.48 -15.61 -2.79
CA ASP A 393 10.51 -14.95 -3.68
C ASP A 393 9.31 -14.45 -2.86
N PHE A 394 9.11 -13.15 -2.87
CA PHE A 394 8.06 -12.46 -2.11
C PHE A 394 7.07 -11.67 -3.00
N VAL A 395 7.20 -11.78 -4.33
CA VAL A 395 6.41 -10.94 -5.26
C VAL A 395 4.91 -11.15 -5.08
N MET A 396 4.47 -12.40 -4.96
CA MET A 396 3.05 -12.70 -4.74
C MET A 396 2.60 -12.30 -3.34
N ASP A 397 3.43 -12.53 -2.33
CA ASP A 397 3.13 -12.17 -0.94
C ASP A 397 2.99 -10.65 -0.77
N ALA A 398 3.88 -9.86 -1.40
CA ALA A 398 3.80 -8.40 -1.43
C ALA A 398 2.51 -7.90 -2.10
N ALA A 399 2.12 -8.53 -3.23
CA ALA A 399 0.88 -8.18 -3.91
C ALA A 399 -0.36 -8.51 -3.07
N MET A 400 -0.40 -9.67 -2.41
CA MET A 400 -1.47 -10.07 -1.50
C MET A 400 -1.56 -9.15 -0.28
N ALA A 401 -0.42 -8.84 0.34
CA ALA A 401 -0.34 -7.93 1.49
C ALA A 401 -0.91 -6.56 1.16
N LYS A 402 -0.43 -5.93 0.07
CA LYS A 402 -0.88 -4.62 -0.39
C LYS A 402 -2.37 -4.60 -0.73
N LEU A 403 -2.84 -5.60 -1.47
CA LEU A 403 -4.24 -5.72 -1.86
C LEU A 403 -5.15 -5.79 -0.65
N TYR A 404 -4.88 -6.74 0.25
CA TYR A 404 -5.74 -7.01 1.39
C TYR A 404 -5.69 -5.87 2.42
N ALA A 405 -4.51 -5.35 2.76
CA ALA A 405 -4.37 -4.22 3.66
C ALA A 405 -5.14 -2.98 3.16
N SER A 406 -5.10 -2.71 1.85
CA SER A 406 -5.86 -1.59 1.24
C SER A 406 -7.38 -1.79 1.33
N GLN A 407 -7.87 -3.02 1.17
CA GLN A 407 -9.29 -3.35 1.33
C GLN A 407 -9.73 -3.20 2.79
N VAL A 408 -8.94 -3.70 3.73
CA VAL A 408 -9.19 -3.58 5.17
C VAL A 408 -9.20 -2.11 5.59
N ALA A 409 -8.20 -1.33 5.17
CA ALA A 409 -8.13 0.11 5.47
C ALA A 409 -9.37 0.87 5.00
N GLY A 410 -9.81 0.65 3.76
CA GLY A 410 -11.01 1.29 3.22
C GLY A 410 -12.27 0.91 3.99
N ARG A 411 -12.41 -0.36 4.39
CA ARG A 411 -13.57 -0.85 5.14
C ARG A 411 -13.56 -0.35 6.58
N VAL A 412 -12.44 -0.50 7.27
CA VAL A 412 -12.35 -0.16 8.70
C VAL A 412 -12.46 1.35 8.93
N SER A 413 -11.83 2.17 8.09
CA SER A 413 -11.96 3.63 8.19
C SER A 413 -13.40 4.11 7.93
N GLY A 414 -14.12 3.45 7.02
CA GLY A 414 -15.56 3.71 6.83
C GLY A 414 -16.38 3.37 8.05
N LEU A 415 -16.18 2.19 8.64
CA LEU A 415 -16.83 1.78 9.88
C LEU A 415 -16.49 2.71 11.05
N ALA A 416 -15.26 3.20 11.15
CA ALA A 416 -14.87 4.15 12.19
C ALA A 416 -15.69 5.43 12.15
N VAL A 417 -15.93 5.99 10.96
CA VAL A 417 -16.83 7.15 10.80
C VAL A 417 -18.25 6.82 11.25
N GLU A 418 -18.79 5.67 10.84
CA GLU A 418 -20.14 5.23 11.22
C GLU A 418 -20.27 5.03 12.73
N TRP A 419 -19.30 4.35 13.36
CA TRP A 419 -19.32 4.10 14.81
C TRP A 419 -19.29 5.38 15.63
N MET A 420 -18.54 6.38 15.17
CA MET A 420 -18.47 7.68 15.84
C MET A 420 -19.70 8.56 15.56
N GLY A 421 -20.48 8.25 14.52
CA GLY A 421 -21.66 9.02 14.14
C GLY A 421 -21.29 10.45 13.70
N GLY A 422 -22.01 11.46 14.17
CA GLY A 422 -21.74 12.87 13.83
C GLY A 422 -20.29 13.29 14.09
N MET A 423 -19.69 12.83 15.20
CA MET A 423 -18.29 13.11 15.53
C MET A 423 -17.29 12.47 14.57
N GLY A 424 -17.66 11.36 13.94
CA GLY A 424 -16.83 10.74 12.89
C GLY A 424 -16.88 11.48 11.55
N PHE A 425 -17.93 12.28 11.34
CA PHE A 425 -18.18 12.98 10.08
C PHE A 425 -17.65 14.41 10.05
N VAL A 426 -17.40 15.00 11.23
CA VAL A 426 -16.86 16.38 11.38
C VAL A 426 -15.33 16.33 11.52
N ARG A 427 -14.69 17.48 11.23
CA ARG A 427 -13.23 17.58 11.21
C ARG A 427 -12.56 17.62 12.59
N GLU A 428 -13.29 17.81 13.66
CA GLU A 428 -12.76 17.81 15.04
C GLU A 428 -12.15 16.46 15.43
N GLY A 429 -12.70 15.36 14.88
CA GLY A 429 -12.10 14.02 14.99
C GLY A 429 -11.19 13.69 13.81
N LEU A 430 -10.46 12.57 13.89
CA LEU A 430 -9.58 12.10 12.82
C LEU A 430 -10.23 11.03 11.93
N ALA A 431 -11.43 10.54 12.27
CA ALA A 431 -12.06 9.43 11.55
C ALA A 431 -12.31 9.76 10.06
N GLU A 432 -12.83 10.96 9.76
CA GLU A 432 -13.06 11.41 8.38
C GLU A 432 -11.75 11.54 7.59
N LYS A 433 -10.65 11.95 8.25
CA LYS A 433 -9.33 12.02 7.61
C LYS A 433 -8.82 10.63 7.25
N PHE A 434 -8.87 9.67 8.17
CA PHE A 434 -8.49 8.28 7.89
C PHE A 434 -9.31 7.68 6.74
N PHE A 435 -10.61 7.98 6.68
CA PHE A 435 -11.47 7.55 5.57
C PHE A 435 -11.02 8.12 4.24
N ARG A 436 -10.72 9.43 4.16
CA ARG A 436 -10.21 10.06 2.93
C ARG A 436 -8.85 9.50 2.53
N ASP A 437 -7.95 9.33 3.49
CA ASP A 437 -6.59 8.85 3.29
C ASP A 437 -6.56 7.39 2.83
N SER A 438 -7.47 6.54 3.33
CA SER A 438 -7.51 5.11 2.98
C SER A 438 -7.71 4.86 1.48
N LYS A 439 -8.35 5.78 0.77
CA LYS A 439 -8.70 5.59 -0.64
C LYS A 439 -7.49 5.42 -1.54
N ILE A 440 -6.37 6.07 -1.21
CA ILE A 440 -5.16 6.00 -2.02
C ILE A 440 -4.58 4.58 -2.08
N GLY A 441 -4.76 3.77 -1.03
CA GLY A 441 -4.26 2.41 -0.96
C GLY A 441 -4.71 1.52 -2.12
N ALA A 442 -5.89 1.75 -2.70
CA ALA A 442 -6.38 1.01 -3.85
C ALA A 442 -5.82 1.50 -5.20
N ILE A 443 -5.05 2.61 -5.21
CA ILE A 443 -4.68 3.33 -6.43
C ILE A 443 -3.18 3.27 -6.70
N TYR A 444 -2.33 3.76 -5.79
CA TYR A 444 -0.89 3.90 -6.02
C TYR A 444 -0.12 2.60 -5.72
N GLU A 445 1.18 2.57 -6.04
CA GLU A 445 2.06 1.39 -5.95
C GLU A 445 1.45 0.13 -6.62
N GLY A 446 0.79 0.38 -7.75
CA GLY A 446 -0.02 -0.60 -8.46
C GLY A 446 -1.43 -0.70 -7.91
N THR A 447 -2.42 -0.42 -8.77
CA THR A 447 -3.84 -0.50 -8.40
C THR A 447 -4.23 -1.89 -7.88
N SER A 448 -5.36 -1.99 -7.19
CA SER A 448 -5.90 -3.30 -6.77
C SER A 448 -5.98 -4.30 -7.93
N ASN A 449 -6.33 -3.85 -9.16
CA ASN A 449 -6.34 -4.71 -10.33
C ASN A 449 -4.93 -5.19 -10.74
N ILE A 450 -3.91 -4.35 -10.60
CA ILE A 450 -2.52 -4.74 -10.85
C ILE A 450 -2.04 -5.77 -9.83
N GLN A 451 -2.44 -5.64 -8.57
CA GLN A 451 -2.14 -6.66 -7.55
C GLN A 451 -2.80 -8.01 -7.91
N LEU A 452 -4.08 -8.00 -8.26
CA LEU A 452 -4.81 -9.19 -8.71
C LEU A 452 -4.15 -9.82 -9.94
N ASN A 453 -3.75 -9.02 -10.92
CA ASN A 453 -3.02 -9.50 -12.10
C ASN A 453 -1.68 -10.16 -11.74
N THR A 454 -0.94 -9.57 -10.78
CA THR A 454 0.33 -10.13 -10.30
C THR A 454 0.11 -11.49 -9.65
N ILE A 455 -0.86 -11.59 -8.75
CA ILE A 455 -1.22 -12.83 -8.07
C ILE A 455 -1.66 -13.89 -9.07
N ALA A 456 -2.59 -13.54 -9.97
CA ALA A 456 -3.12 -14.48 -10.98
C ALA A 456 -2.01 -15.02 -11.91
N LYS A 457 -1.12 -14.15 -12.40
CA LYS A 457 0.01 -14.57 -13.26
C LYS A 457 0.98 -15.49 -12.51
N THR A 458 1.24 -15.23 -11.24
CA THR A 458 2.13 -16.09 -10.44
C THR A 458 1.50 -17.45 -10.23
N LEU A 459 0.21 -17.50 -9.85
CA LEU A 459 -0.53 -18.75 -9.70
C LEU A 459 -0.60 -19.52 -11.02
N GLN A 460 -0.93 -18.86 -12.14
CA GLN A 460 -0.94 -19.49 -13.45
C GLN A 460 0.38 -20.17 -13.76
N LYS A 461 1.51 -19.48 -13.53
CA LYS A 461 2.84 -20.04 -13.74
C LYS A 461 3.10 -21.27 -12.87
N GLN A 462 2.59 -21.31 -11.64
CA GLN A 462 2.76 -22.47 -10.75
C GLN A 462 1.95 -23.69 -11.18
N TYR A 463 0.79 -23.49 -11.81
CA TYR A 463 -0.16 -24.56 -12.14
C TYR A 463 -0.21 -24.94 -13.62
N THR A 464 0.51 -24.23 -14.50
CA THR A 464 0.55 -24.52 -15.94
C THR A 464 1.96 -24.89 -16.47
N ALA A 465 2.97 -24.99 -15.60
CA ALA A 465 4.36 -25.32 -15.94
C ALA A 465 4.61 -26.82 -16.03
#